data_be4e2cc02c829398b8d72e7da33632bb
#
_entry.id   be4e2cc02c829398b8d72e7da33632bb
#
_cell.length_a   1.000
_cell.length_b   1.000
_cell.length_c   1.000
_cell.angle_alpha   90.00
_cell.angle_beta   90.00
_cell.angle_gamma   90.00
#
_symmetry.space_group_name_H-M   'P 1'
#
loop_
_entity.id
_entity.type
_entity.pdbx_description
1 polymer ?
#
loop_
_entity_poly.entity_id
_entity_poly.type
_entity_poly.pdbx_seq_one_letter_code
_entity_poly.pdbx_strand_id
1 'polypeptide(L)'
;DLSDANYFYKGQEDDDDFEKVRVKVKPKPVQKEFDLALRKFITDISGQAPNPSREPVVDVTPLKNGTKTTADYKHPKNELLVQKGDVVTYKLRIYNEADIHGIVSRIDDYLPAGMGFLPEHKVNKQYGWKVSSQTAGDTKKASQISGLTVNADKDKFEGISNVDDTTIVMTNGSQVRLETDALKANLTDQEMKDLIENGTVKQSEESKIWKPFDKNTNSLDYKDVEIALIVLADTKQQNNLKNIAEIGVDYPASITIKDRDSVPGNVRVQGYGERSQEDDDDFEPLYTRKVQFDLALRKFITEISGKNPDPSREPKVDISPLRNGQTTATYTHPKNPLIVQKGDIVKYKIRVYNEAEIPGIISNIADYLPTGMGYLPEHKVNKENGWTVSTDSSNKVNEVNASGITGFNIKANLSEFDGVTDASNIKIIRAGEGNTKGTLLTTDKYKVEMEKSEILKMVTTGIIPDAYKDKILKPFTSTSTELDYKEVEIAAVVLADVKDGNNLKNISEIEKDFPGENGSIVKDRDSVPGNVRIPGYGEQSQEDDDDFEPLDTEKKEFDLALRKFITKITSEDGKDSKDYDRAPKVDTTPLKNGQTTATYTHPKDPLLVLPKNIVDYTLRIFNEGDVDRIC
;
A
#
# COMPACT_ATOMS: atom_id res chain seq x y z
N ASP A 1 -59.23 4.03 -73.13
CA ASP A 1 -58.94 3.43 -71.86
C ASP A 1 -57.68 4.08 -71.28
N LEU A 2 -57.87 4.82 -70.22
CA LEU A 2 -56.75 5.60 -69.54
C LEU A 2 -56.20 4.89 -68.37
N SER A 3 -56.42 3.54 -68.22
CA SER A 3 -55.84 2.78 -67.16
C SER A 3 -54.34 2.63 -67.36
N ASP A 4 -53.57 3.16 -66.45
CA ASP A 4 -52.17 2.76 -66.32
C ASP A 4 -52.04 1.73 -65.17
N ALA A 5 -51.17 0.75 -65.28
CA ALA A 5 -51.01 -0.32 -64.33
C ALA A 5 -50.45 0.17 -62.98
N ASN A 6 -51.19 1.04 -62.31
CA ASN A 6 -50.74 1.80 -61.16
C ASN A 6 -51.23 1.15 -59.84
N TYR A 7 -50.67 -0.01 -59.49
CA TYR A 7 -51.10 -0.86 -58.37
C TYR A 7 -50.74 -0.32 -56.94
N PHE A 8 -50.12 0.85 -56.90
CA PHE A 8 -49.74 1.44 -55.61
C PHE A 8 -50.57 2.65 -55.27
N TYR A 9 -51.66 2.42 -54.72
CA TYR A 9 -52.69 3.27 -54.11
C TYR A 9 -52.37 4.71 -53.70
N LYS A 10 -51.88 5.49 -54.63
CA LYS A 10 -51.95 6.97 -54.55
C LYS A 10 -52.76 7.56 -55.67
N GLY A 11 -53.39 6.73 -56.46
CA GLY A 11 -54.11 7.16 -57.61
C GLY A 11 -55.12 6.13 -58.08
N GLN A 12 -56.05 5.71 -57.17
CA GLN A 12 -57.12 4.81 -57.50
C GLN A 12 -57.98 5.50 -58.58
N GLU A 13 -58.16 4.78 -59.68
CA GLU A 13 -59.00 5.17 -60.79
C GLU A 13 -60.34 4.42 -60.74
N ASP A 14 -61.25 4.67 -61.67
CA ASP A 14 -62.60 4.04 -61.64
C ASP A 14 -62.62 2.63 -62.21
N ASP A 15 -61.52 2.22 -62.85
CA ASP A 15 -61.35 0.85 -63.40
C ASP A 15 -60.44 -0.03 -62.50
N ASP A 16 -59.97 0.47 -61.35
CA ASP A 16 -59.31 -0.32 -60.35
C ASP A 16 -60.06 -0.27 -58.99
N ASP A 17 -60.01 -1.36 -58.25
CA ASP A 17 -60.55 -1.49 -56.92
C ASP A 17 -59.76 -2.46 -56.08
N PHE A 18 -59.90 -2.41 -54.75
CA PHE A 18 -59.19 -3.28 -53.86
C PHE A 18 -60.05 -3.70 -52.62
N GLU A 19 -59.82 -4.92 -52.18
CA GLU A 19 -60.36 -5.42 -50.96
C GLU A 19 -59.27 -5.62 -49.92
N LYS A 20 -59.50 -5.13 -48.68
CA LYS A 20 -58.56 -5.31 -47.58
C LYS A 20 -58.86 -6.63 -46.86
N VAL A 21 -57.88 -7.51 -46.86
CA VAL A 21 -57.89 -8.68 -46.00
C VAL A 21 -56.90 -8.53 -44.88
N ARG A 22 -57.35 -8.76 -43.65
CA ARG A 22 -56.47 -8.86 -42.51
C ARG A 22 -56.24 -10.33 -42.20
N VAL A 23 -55.02 -10.81 -42.43
CA VAL A 23 -54.67 -12.17 -42.02
C VAL A 23 -54.68 -12.24 -40.51
N LYS A 24 -55.61 -13.01 -39.94
CA LYS A 24 -55.54 -13.36 -38.53
C LYS A 24 -54.44 -14.41 -38.40
N VAL A 25 -53.25 -13.95 -38.06
CA VAL A 25 -52.18 -14.88 -37.72
C VAL A 25 -52.70 -15.68 -36.54
N LYS A 26 -52.84 -16.99 -36.69
CA LYS A 26 -53.03 -17.86 -35.51
C LYS A 26 -51.82 -17.55 -34.61
N PRO A 27 -52.03 -17.20 -33.31
CA PRO A 27 -50.91 -17.07 -32.43
C PRO A 27 -50.10 -18.37 -32.54
N LYS A 28 -48.82 -18.25 -32.90
CA LYS A 28 -47.90 -19.38 -32.76
C LYS A 28 -48.15 -19.93 -31.34
N PRO A 29 -48.28 -21.24 -31.15
CA PRO A 29 -48.24 -21.80 -29.82
C PRO A 29 -47.03 -21.15 -29.12
N VAL A 30 -47.23 -20.55 -27.97
CA VAL A 30 -46.13 -20.03 -27.16
C VAL A 30 -45.26 -21.24 -26.89
N GLN A 31 -44.16 -21.33 -27.60
CA GLN A 31 -43.19 -22.39 -27.40
C GLN A 31 -42.61 -22.11 -26.01
N LYS A 32 -42.88 -23.03 -25.08
CA LYS A 32 -42.26 -22.94 -23.76
C LYS A 32 -40.75 -22.94 -23.94
N GLU A 33 -40.10 -21.96 -23.40
CA GLU A 33 -38.64 -21.77 -23.51
C GLU A 33 -38.00 -22.22 -22.19
N PHE A 34 -36.85 -22.83 -22.30
CA PHE A 34 -36.02 -23.25 -21.19
C PHE A 34 -34.82 -22.31 -21.11
N ASP A 35 -34.44 -21.92 -19.89
CA ASP A 35 -33.35 -20.94 -19.67
C ASP A 35 -32.87 -21.04 -18.21
N LEU A 36 -31.62 -21.44 -18.01
CA LEU A 36 -30.94 -21.47 -16.72
C LEU A 36 -29.76 -20.50 -16.74
N ALA A 37 -29.58 -19.79 -15.64
CA ALA A 37 -28.46 -18.88 -15.48
C ALA A 37 -27.55 -19.32 -14.32
N LEU A 38 -26.26 -19.46 -14.54
CA LEU A 38 -25.28 -19.79 -13.52
C LEU A 38 -24.51 -18.52 -13.09
N ARG A 39 -24.35 -18.35 -11.79
CA ARG A 39 -23.45 -17.31 -11.24
C ARG A 39 -22.49 -17.95 -10.26
N LYS A 40 -21.19 -17.69 -10.49
CA LYS A 40 -20.10 -18.18 -9.68
C LYS A 40 -19.51 -17.05 -8.86
N PHE A 41 -19.31 -17.26 -7.56
CA PHE A 41 -18.73 -16.26 -6.67
C PHE A 41 -17.96 -16.88 -5.52
N ILE A 42 -16.94 -16.17 -5.04
CA ILE A 42 -16.11 -16.63 -3.91
C ILE A 42 -16.84 -16.31 -2.61
N THR A 43 -16.94 -17.31 -1.72
CA THR A 43 -17.53 -17.18 -0.38
C THR A 43 -16.52 -17.22 0.74
N ASP A 44 -15.35 -17.85 0.52
CA ASP A 44 -14.31 -17.99 1.53
C ASP A 44 -12.93 -18.07 0.88
N ILE A 45 -11.93 -17.44 1.51
CA ILE A 45 -10.50 -17.61 1.23
C ILE A 45 -9.83 -17.90 2.57
N SER A 46 -9.33 -19.13 2.75
CA SER A 46 -8.61 -19.57 3.95
C SER A 46 -9.31 -19.22 5.28
N GLY A 47 -10.65 -19.37 5.33
CA GLY A 47 -11.47 -19.10 6.51
C GLY A 47 -11.95 -17.66 6.64
N GLN A 48 -11.79 -16.83 5.61
CA GLN A 48 -12.26 -15.44 5.59
C GLN A 48 -13.20 -15.19 4.42
N ALA A 49 -14.39 -14.63 4.72
CA ALA A 49 -15.32 -14.21 3.68
C ALA A 49 -14.81 -12.92 3.00
N PRO A 50 -14.94 -12.78 1.66
CA PRO A 50 -14.62 -11.56 0.97
C PRO A 50 -15.43 -10.35 1.46
N ASN A 51 -14.81 -9.21 1.58
CA ASN A 51 -15.47 -7.96 1.92
C ASN A 51 -15.10 -6.88 0.86
N PRO A 52 -16.07 -6.33 0.12
CA PRO A 52 -17.52 -6.62 0.18
C PRO A 52 -17.88 -8.03 -0.28
N SER A 53 -19.09 -8.50 0.11
CA SER A 53 -19.64 -9.76 -0.36
C SER A 53 -19.71 -9.82 -1.89
N ARG A 54 -19.42 -11.00 -2.45
CA ARG A 54 -19.46 -11.24 -3.90
C ARG A 54 -20.77 -11.90 -4.36
N GLU A 55 -21.72 -12.10 -3.45
CA GLU A 55 -23.02 -12.68 -3.78
C GLU A 55 -23.76 -11.78 -4.79
N PRO A 56 -24.32 -12.38 -5.87
CA PRO A 56 -25.01 -11.62 -6.90
C PRO A 56 -26.33 -11.00 -6.39
N VAL A 57 -26.54 -9.74 -6.76
CA VAL A 57 -27.83 -9.07 -6.62
C VAL A 57 -28.59 -9.22 -7.94
N VAL A 58 -29.78 -9.78 -7.87
CA VAL A 58 -30.61 -10.13 -9.05
C VAL A 58 -31.71 -9.10 -9.24
N ASP A 59 -31.80 -8.53 -10.44
CA ASP A 59 -32.92 -7.68 -10.87
C ASP A 59 -33.74 -8.40 -11.93
N VAL A 60 -34.93 -8.84 -11.54
CA VAL A 60 -35.89 -9.55 -12.41
C VAL A 60 -36.78 -8.59 -13.23
N THR A 61 -36.61 -7.28 -13.08
CA THR A 61 -37.43 -6.28 -13.79
C THR A 61 -37.43 -6.46 -15.31
N PRO A 62 -36.29 -6.75 -15.98
CA PRO A 62 -36.28 -6.99 -17.43
C PRO A 62 -37.15 -8.18 -17.86
N LEU A 63 -37.10 -9.29 -17.11
CA LEU A 63 -37.95 -10.47 -17.33
C LEU A 63 -39.44 -10.16 -17.13
N LYS A 64 -39.81 -9.46 -16.05
CA LYS A 64 -41.18 -9.07 -15.75
C LYS A 64 -41.82 -8.22 -16.82
N ASN A 65 -41.05 -7.27 -17.35
CA ASN A 65 -41.50 -6.30 -18.35
C ASN A 65 -41.40 -6.87 -19.79
N GLY A 66 -40.79 -8.04 -19.96
CA GLY A 66 -40.52 -8.63 -21.28
C GLY A 66 -39.56 -7.82 -22.15
N THR A 67 -38.72 -6.97 -21.53
CA THR A 67 -37.69 -6.18 -22.24
C THR A 67 -36.45 -6.98 -22.55
N LYS A 68 -36.17 -8.00 -21.73
CA LYS A 68 -35.12 -9.01 -21.94
C LYS A 68 -35.67 -10.40 -21.63
N THR A 69 -34.97 -11.40 -22.07
CA THR A 69 -35.23 -12.81 -21.80
C THR A 69 -34.49 -13.33 -20.57
N THR A 70 -33.52 -12.51 -20.08
CA THR A 70 -32.66 -12.80 -18.92
C THR A 70 -32.79 -11.72 -17.84
N ALA A 71 -32.54 -12.07 -16.59
CA ALA A 71 -32.44 -11.11 -15.47
C ALA A 71 -31.10 -10.35 -15.54
N ASP A 72 -31.00 -9.26 -14.81
CA ASP A 72 -29.74 -8.56 -14.63
C ASP A 72 -29.07 -8.98 -13.31
N TYR A 73 -27.81 -9.42 -13.39
CA TYR A 73 -27.02 -9.85 -12.24
C TYR A 73 -25.87 -8.88 -12.00
N LYS A 74 -25.77 -8.40 -10.76
CA LYS A 74 -24.69 -7.50 -10.34
C LYS A 74 -23.92 -8.13 -9.19
N HIS A 75 -22.68 -8.48 -9.42
CA HIS A 75 -21.74 -8.88 -8.39
C HIS A 75 -20.31 -8.46 -8.75
N PRO A 76 -19.42 -8.25 -7.76
CA PRO A 76 -18.03 -7.86 -8.05
C PRO A 76 -17.30 -8.95 -8.86
N LYS A 77 -16.58 -8.56 -9.92
CA LYS A 77 -15.70 -9.42 -10.73
C LYS A 77 -14.26 -8.91 -10.75
N ASN A 78 -13.94 -7.92 -9.89
CA ASN A 78 -12.55 -7.52 -9.67
C ASN A 78 -11.76 -8.70 -9.09
N GLU A 79 -10.51 -8.83 -9.52
CA GLU A 79 -9.61 -9.88 -9.03
C GLU A 79 -9.39 -9.76 -7.51
N LEU A 80 -9.42 -10.90 -6.81
CA LEU A 80 -9.02 -10.98 -5.40
C LEU A 80 -7.59 -11.49 -5.30
N LEU A 81 -6.81 -10.86 -4.43
CA LEU A 81 -5.44 -11.27 -4.16
C LEU A 81 -5.44 -12.55 -3.32
N VAL A 82 -4.70 -13.55 -3.79
CA VAL A 82 -4.46 -14.82 -3.08
C VAL A 82 -2.99 -15.18 -3.09
N GLN A 83 -2.61 -16.08 -2.21
CA GLN A 83 -1.25 -16.58 -2.08
C GLN A 83 -1.21 -18.10 -2.26
N LYS A 84 -0.04 -18.62 -2.59
CA LYS A 84 0.20 -20.07 -2.63
C LYS A 84 -0.16 -20.71 -1.30
N GLY A 85 -1.01 -21.72 -1.34
CA GLY A 85 -1.52 -22.43 -0.16
C GLY A 85 -2.91 -21.99 0.29
N ASP A 86 -3.43 -20.86 -0.20
CA ASP A 86 -4.79 -20.44 0.11
C ASP A 86 -5.81 -21.43 -0.43
N VAL A 87 -6.80 -21.78 0.41
CA VAL A 87 -7.95 -22.58 0.02
C VAL A 87 -9.12 -21.64 -0.25
N VAL A 88 -9.62 -21.68 -1.48
CA VAL A 88 -10.69 -20.81 -1.96
C VAL A 88 -11.96 -21.63 -2.14
N THR A 89 -13.04 -21.23 -1.48
CA THR A 89 -14.37 -21.83 -1.66
C THR A 89 -15.20 -20.95 -2.58
N TYR A 90 -15.66 -21.55 -3.66
CA TYR A 90 -16.58 -20.95 -4.61
C TYR A 90 -17.99 -21.50 -4.41
N LYS A 91 -18.98 -20.64 -4.58
CA LYS A 91 -20.38 -21.01 -4.70
C LYS A 91 -20.83 -20.81 -6.14
N LEU A 92 -21.50 -21.83 -6.67
CA LEU A 92 -22.16 -21.82 -7.96
C LEU A 92 -23.64 -21.79 -7.69
N ARG A 93 -24.30 -20.72 -8.05
CA ARG A 93 -25.75 -20.54 -7.89
C ARG A 93 -26.40 -20.58 -9.26
N ILE A 94 -27.36 -21.51 -9.42
CA ILE A 94 -28.08 -21.70 -10.67
C ILE A 94 -29.51 -21.23 -10.47
N TYR A 95 -29.94 -20.30 -11.31
CA TYR A 95 -31.26 -19.71 -11.33
C TYR A 95 -32.08 -20.28 -12.50
N ASN A 96 -33.41 -20.30 -12.37
CA ASN A 96 -34.31 -20.60 -13.47
C ASN A 96 -35.02 -19.32 -13.92
N GLU A 97 -34.76 -18.89 -15.14
CA GLU A 97 -35.38 -17.74 -15.79
C GLU A 97 -36.58 -18.11 -16.68
N ALA A 98 -36.78 -19.42 -16.89
CA ALA A 98 -37.76 -19.95 -17.78
C ALA A 98 -39.16 -20.01 -17.18
N ASP A 99 -40.17 -20.13 -18.04
CA ASP A 99 -41.59 -20.35 -17.68
C ASP A 99 -41.95 -21.82 -17.46
N ILE A 100 -40.94 -22.71 -17.49
CA ILE A 100 -41.04 -24.14 -17.19
C ILE A 100 -40.09 -24.52 -16.05
N HIS A 101 -40.30 -25.71 -15.49
CA HIS A 101 -39.42 -26.25 -14.47
C HIS A 101 -38.02 -26.54 -15.05
N GLY A 102 -36.96 -26.16 -14.31
CA GLY A 102 -35.58 -26.45 -14.66
C GLY A 102 -35.06 -27.73 -14.00
N ILE A 103 -34.16 -28.43 -14.66
CA ILE A 103 -33.32 -29.49 -14.10
C ILE A 103 -31.88 -29.34 -14.57
N VAL A 104 -30.96 -29.80 -13.73
CA VAL A 104 -29.52 -29.88 -14.06
C VAL A 104 -29.07 -31.32 -13.84
N SER A 105 -28.44 -31.90 -14.82
CA SER A 105 -27.90 -33.26 -14.74
C SER A 105 -26.40 -33.30 -14.39
N ARG A 106 -25.63 -32.28 -14.77
CA ARG A 106 -24.20 -32.17 -14.46
C ARG A 106 -23.74 -30.72 -14.46
N ILE A 107 -22.89 -30.37 -13.50
CA ILE A 107 -22.18 -29.12 -13.46
C ILE A 107 -20.70 -29.42 -13.65
N ASP A 108 -20.03 -28.65 -14.49
CA ASP A 108 -18.61 -28.74 -14.79
C ASP A 108 -17.87 -27.54 -14.24
N ASP A 109 -16.66 -27.77 -13.69
CA ASP A 109 -15.72 -26.75 -13.24
C ASP A 109 -14.35 -26.99 -13.86
N TYR A 110 -13.75 -25.94 -14.39
CA TYR A 110 -12.51 -26.02 -15.14
C TYR A 110 -11.35 -25.49 -14.31
N LEU A 111 -10.57 -26.42 -13.76
CA LEU A 111 -9.42 -26.10 -12.92
C LEU A 111 -8.38 -25.30 -13.70
N PRO A 112 -8.07 -24.04 -13.33
CA PRO A 112 -7.03 -23.26 -14.02
C PRO A 112 -5.64 -23.76 -13.66
N ALA A 113 -4.69 -23.53 -14.57
CA ALA A 113 -3.27 -23.72 -14.23
C ALA A 113 -2.90 -22.86 -13.04
N GLY A 114 -2.21 -23.44 -12.07
CA GLY A 114 -1.86 -22.74 -10.81
C GLY A 114 -2.88 -22.92 -9.68
N MET A 115 -3.91 -23.74 -9.88
CA MET A 115 -4.79 -24.20 -8.80
C MET A 115 -4.82 -25.73 -8.70
N GLY A 116 -5.26 -26.25 -7.56
CA GLY A 116 -5.42 -27.67 -7.29
C GLY A 116 -6.79 -28.03 -6.72
N PHE A 117 -7.31 -29.18 -7.10
CA PHE A 117 -8.54 -29.75 -6.52
C PHE A 117 -8.20 -30.54 -5.26
N LEU A 118 -9.04 -30.44 -4.25
CA LEU A 118 -8.88 -31.05 -2.92
C LEU A 118 -9.95 -32.14 -2.67
N PRO A 119 -9.70 -33.40 -3.05
CA PRO A 119 -10.71 -34.48 -2.93
C PRO A 119 -11.14 -34.76 -1.48
N GLU A 120 -10.29 -34.56 -0.49
CA GLU A 120 -10.62 -34.78 0.93
C GLU A 120 -11.32 -33.59 1.59
N HIS A 121 -11.44 -32.43 0.93
CA HIS A 121 -12.14 -31.28 1.50
C HIS A 121 -13.64 -31.56 1.66
N LYS A 122 -14.18 -31.25 2.84
CA LYS A 122 -15.58 -31.58 3.20
C LYS A 122 -16.60 -31.03 2.20
N VAL A 123 -16.40 -29.79 1.73
CA VAL A 123 -17.26 -29.18 0.71
C VAL A 123 -17.27 -30.02 -0.56
N ASN A 124 -16.11 -30.45 -1.04
CA ASN A 124 -16.00 -31.23 -2.28
C ASN A 124 -16.65 -32.62 -2.14
N LYS A 125 -16.51 -33.26 -0.98
CA LYS A 125 -17.19 -34.52 -0.69
C LYS A 125 -18.70 -34.37 -0.55
N GLN A 126 -19.15 -33.31 0.12
CA GLN A 126 -20.58 -33.02 0.31
C GLN A 126 -21.29 -32.90 -1.04
N TYR A 127 -20.70 -32.24 -2.00
CA TYR A 127 -21.26 -32.04 -3.32
C TYR A 127 -20.77 -33.06 -4.37
N GLY A 128 -20.09 -34.11 -3.96
CA GLY A 128 -19.67 -35.23 -4.82
C GLY A 128 -18.76 -34.82 -6.00
N TRP A 129 -17.98 -33.76 -5.85
CA TRP A 129 -17.03 -33.33 -6.88
C TRP A 129 -15.96 -34.39 -7.16
N LYS A 130 -15.71 -34.66 -8.42
CA LYS A 130 -14.69 -35.59 -8.90
C LYS A 130 -14.02 -35.10 -10.17
N VAL A 131 -12.83 -35.62 -10.45
CA VAL A 131 -12.19 -35.40 -11.74
C VAL A 131 -12.96 -36.15 -12.82
N SER A 132 -13.31 -35.47 -13.90
CA SER A 132 -13.99 -36.11 -15.04
C SER A 132 -13.14 -37.23 -15.65
N SER A 133 -13.76 -38.34 -15.98
CA SER A 133 -13.09 -39.46 -16.64
C SER A 133 -12.47 -39.14 -18.02
N GLN A 134 -12.85 -37.98 -18.58
CA GLN A 134 -12.34 -37.48 -19.88
C GLN A 134 -11.08 -36.62 -19.73
N THR A 135 -10.66 -36.32 -18.49
CA THR A 135 -9.47 -35.53 -18.21
C THR A 135 -8.60 -36.25 -17.18
N ALA A 136 -7.29 -35.99 -17.19
CA ALA A 136 -6.36 -36.53 -16.22
C ALA A 136 -5.52 -35.39 -15.64
N GLY A 137 -5.36 -35.40 -14.32
CA GLY A 137 -4.46 -34.48 -13.62
C GLY A 137 -3.33 -35.21 -12.92
N ASP A 138 -2.28 -34.50 -12.57
CA ASP A 138 -1.25 -34.99 -11.67
C ASP A 138 -1.77 -34.97 -10.24
N THR A 139 -1.43 -36.00 -9.48
CA THR A 139 -1.84 -36.15 -8.08
C THR A 139 -0.62 -36.17 -7.17
N LYS A 140 -0.58 -35.28 -6.16
CA LYS A 140 0.48 -35.23 -5.14
C LYS A 140 -0.11 -34.99 -3.77
N LYS A 141 0.63 -35.38 -2.73
CA LYS A 141 0.36 -34.90 -1.37
C LYS A 141 0.85 -33.45 -1.22
N ALA A 142 0.20 -32.65 -0.37
CA ALA A 142 0.63 -31.27 -0.11
C ALA A 142 2.10 -31.21 0.32
N SER A 143 2.53 -32.12 1.19
CA SER A 143 3.93 -32.27 1.63
C SER A 143 4.96 -32.54 0.52
N GLN A 144 4.52 -33.01 -0.64
CA GLN A 144 5.37 -33.29 -1.81
C GLN A 144 5.54 -32.08 -2.75
N ILE A 145 4.82 -30.99 -2.48
CA ILE A 145 4.86 -29.76 -3.29
C ILE A 145 5.77 -28.74 -2.60
N SER A 146 6.91 -28.46 -3.21
CA SER A 146 7.92 -27.56 -2.65
C SER A 146 7.34 -26.17 -2.35
N GLY A 147 7.58 -25.69 -1.13
CA GLY A 147 7.14 -24.37 -0.68
C GLY A 147 5.61 -24.20 -0.59
N LEU A 148 4.86 -25.29 -0.47
CA LEU A 148 3.43 -25.26 -0.20
C LEU A 148 3.20 -25.43 1.31
N THR A 149 2.43 -24.51 1.89
CA THR A 149 1.79 -24.65 3.20
C THR A 149 0.30 -24.49 2.99
N VAL A 150 -0.51 -25.46 3.38
CA VAL A 150 -1.96 -25.39 3.21
C VAL A 150 -2.56 -24.45 4.25
N ASN A 151 -3.15 -23.34 3.82
CA ASN A 151 -3.76 -22.32 4.68
C ASN A 151 -5.23 -22.67 4.97
N ALA A 152 -5.46 -23.78 5.64
CA ALA A 152 -6.78 -24.20 6.07
C ALA A 152 -6.72 -25.04 7.34
N ASP A 153 -7.76 -24.94 8.16
CA ASP A 153 -7.89 -25.78 9.34
C ASP A 153 -8.10 -27.25 8.94
N LYS A 154 -7.46 -28.15 9.68
CA LYS A 154 -7.61 -29.60 9.50
C LYS A 154 -9.08 -30.05 9.49
N ASP A 155 -9.91 -29.40 10.28
CA ASP A 155 -11.33 -29.72 10.41
C ASP A 155 -12.14 -29.49 9.11
N LYS A 156 -11.57 -28.83 8.13
CA LYS A 156 -12.16 -28.69 6.79
C LYS A 156 -12.00 -29.94 5.92
N PHE A 157 -11.24 -30.91 6.36
CA PHE A 157 -10.92 -32.13 5.61
C PHE A 157 -11.46 -33.38 6.31
N GLU A 158 -11.70 -34.44 5.54
CA GLU A 158 -12.10 -35.75 6.03
C GLU A 158 -11.04 -36.82 5.72
N GLY A 159 -10.78 -37.68 6.72
CA GLY A 159 -9.92 -38.84 6.55
C GLY A 159 -8.41 -38.55 6.56
N ILE A 160 -8.00 -37.33 6.92
CA ILE A 160 -6.59 -36.97 7.11
C ILE A 160 -6.30 -36.59 8.55
N SER A 161 -5.07 -36.83 9.00
CA SER A 161 -4.60 -36.48 10.35
C SER A 161 -3.82 -35.16 10.37
N ASN A 162 -3.24 -34.77 9.23
CA ASN A 162 -2.49 -33.53 9.01
C ASN A 162 -2.90 -32.93 7.66
N VAL A 163 -3.01 -31.62 7.56
CA VAL A 163 -3.32 -30.92 6.29
C VAL A 163 -2.26 -31.16 5.21
N ASP A 164 -1.01 -31.42 5.61
CA ASP A 164 0.09 -31.75 4.70
C ASP A 164 -0.06 -33.11 4.01
N ASP A 165 -0.98 -33.97 4.54
CA ASP A 165 -1.32 -35.27 3.96
C ASP A 165 -2.46 -35.18 2.94
N THR A 166 -3.05 -34.01 2.74
CA THR A 166 -4.15 -33.85 1.77
C THR A 166 -3.66 -34.14 0.35
N THR A 167 -4.52 -34.79 -0.43
CA THR A 167 -4.27 -35.04 -1.85
C THR A 167 -4.65 -33.79 -2.64
N ILE A 168 -3.80 -33.42 -3.59
CA ILE A 168 -4.03 -32.30 -4.50
C ILE A 168 -3.97 -32.83 -5.92
N VAL A 169 -5.04 -32.62 -6.68
CA VAL A 169 -5.07 -32.91 -8.12
C VAL A 169 -4.84 -31.60 -8.87
N MET A 170 -3.85 -31.57 -9.74
CA MET A 170 -3.42 -30.37 -10.47
C MET A 170 -3.35 -30.64 -11.97
N THR A 171 -3.32 -29.56 -12.76
CA THR A 171 -3.13 -29.66 -14.21
C THR A 171 -1.71 -30.13 -14.55
N ASN A 172 -1.58 -30.94 -15.58
CA ASN A 172 -0.32 -31.47 -16.10
C ASN A 172 0.03 -30.95 -17.49
N GLY A 173 -0.35 -29.72 -17.80
CA GLY A 173 -0.25 -29.14 -19.14
C GLY A 173 -1.55 -29.27 -19.95
N SER A 174 -2.48 -30.12 -19.50
CA SER A 174 -3.85 -30.22 -20.01
C SER A 174 -4.83 -29.71 -18.97
N GLN A 175 -5.92 -29.12 -19.41
CA GLN A 175 -6.97 -28.65 -18.49
C GLN A 175 -7.65 -29.84 -17.79
N VAL A 176 -7.81 -29.74 -16.48
CA VAL A 176 -8.58 -30.68 -15.67
C VAL A 176 -10.00 -30.16 -15.54
N ARG A 177 -10.97 -31.00 -15.91
CA ARG A 177 -12.39 -30.76 -15.66
C ARG A 177 -12.83 -31.52 -14.43
N LEU A 178 -13.45 -30.80 -13.53
CA LEU A 178 -14.14 -31.36 -12.35
C LEU A 178 -15.62 -31.41 -12.67
N GLU A 179 -16.32 -32.42 -12.18
CA GLU A 179 -17.74 -32.60 -12.43
C GLU A 179 -18.49 -33.03 -11.19
N THR A 180 -19.75 -32.58 -11.07
CA THR A 180 -20.67 -33.03 -10.02
C THR A 180 -22.07 -33.24 -10.60
N ASP A 181 -22.77 -34.23 -10.05
CA ASP A 181 -24.20 -34.51 -10.28
C ASP A 181 -25.04 -34.28 -9.01
N ALA A 182 -24.55 -33.45 -8.06
CA ALA A 182 -25.22 -33.21 -6.77
C ALA A 182 -26.68 -32.74 -6.92
N LEU A 183 -26.97 -31.97 -7.96
CA LEU A 183 -28.29 -31.42 -8.23
C LEU A 183 -29.10 -32.27 -9.22
N LYS A 184 -28.57 -33.41 -9.67
CA LYS A 184 -29.29 -34.29 -10.61
C LYS A 184 -30.56 -34.87 -9.99
N ALA A 185 -31.69 -34.63 -10.65
CA ALA A 185 -32.97 -35.25 -10.31
C ALA A 185 -33.08 -36.66 -10.94
N ASN A 186 -33.54 -37.63 -10.18
CA ASN A 186 -33.75 -39.01 -10.64
C ASN A 186 -35.13 -39.15 -11.31
N LEU A 187 -35.21 -38.73 -12.57
CA LEU A 187 -36.39 -38.73 -13.39
C LEU A 187 -36.20 -39.65 -14.61
N THR A 188 -37.26 -40.39 -14.96
CA THR A 188 -37.36 -41.08 -16.25
C THR A 188 -37.69 -40.08 -17.35
N ASP A 189 -37.47 -40.46 -18.63
CA ASP A 189 -37.81 -39.61 -19.77
C ASP A 189 -39.30 -39.21 -19.78
N GLN A 190 -40.18 -40.10 -19.33
CA GLN A 190 -41.61 -39.78 -19.23
C GLN A 190 -41.90 -38.77 -18.10
N GLU A 191 -41.30 -38.93 -16.94
CA GLU A 191 -41.42 -37.97 -15.81
C GLU A 191 -40.87 -36.59 -16.20
N MET A 192 -39.79 -36.52 -16.99
CA MET A 192 -39.25 -35.26 -17.52
C MET A 192 -40.24 -34.61 -18.52
N LYS A 193 -40.86 -35.39 -19.42
CA LYS A 193 -41.87 -34.87 -20.34
C LYS A 193 -43.09 -34.35 -19.59
N ASP A 194 -43.58 -35.09 -18.57
CA ASP A 194 -44.70 -34.67 -17.75
C ASP A 194 -44.38 -33.40 -16.94
N LEU A 195 -43.10 -33.25 -16.51
CA LEU A 195 -42.61 -32.04 -15.84
C LEU A 195 -42.68 -30.82 -16.78
N ILE A 196 -42.19 -30.96 -18.03
CA ILE A 196 -42.16 -29.88 -19.02
C ILE A 196 -43.57 -29.53 -19.51
N GLU A 197 -44.38 -30.55 -19.88
CA GLU A 197 -45.68 -30.34 -20.52
C GLU A 197 -46.75 -29.90 -19.54
N ASN A 198 -46.77 -30.55 -18.37
CA ASN A 198 -47.86 -30.44 -17.42
C ASN A 198 -47.44 -29.79 -16.08
N GLY A 199 -46.13 -29.55 -15.86
CA GLY A 199 -45.62 -29.07 -14.60
C GLY A 199 -45.68 -30.08 -13.47
N THR A 200 -45.77 -31.39 -13.78
CA THR A 200 -45.89 -32.46 -12.79
C THR A 200 -44.55 -32.73 -12.14
N VAL A 201 -44.39 -32.34 -10.87
CA VAL A 201 -43.16 -32.52 -10.09
C VAL A 201 -43.20 -33.84 -9.35
N LYS A 202 -42.16 -34.67 -9.50
CA LYS A 202 -41.97 -35.86 -8.68
C LYS A 202 -41.58 -35.45 -7.26
N GLN A 203 -42.44 -35.73 -6.27
CA GLN A 203 -42.28 -35.24 -4.90
C GLN A 203 -40.94 -35.58 -4.25
N SER A 204 -40.39 -36.79 -4.51
CA SER A 204 -39.07 -37.17 -3.98
C SER A 204 -37.88 -36.39 -4.55
N GLU A 205 -38.07 -35.74 -5.68
CA GLU A 205 -37.03 -35.00 -6.40
C GLU A 205 -37.24 -33.48 -6.40
N GLU A 206 -38.31 -32.99 -5.74
CA GLU A 206 -38.68 -31.56 -5.72
C GLU A 206 -37.54 -30.65 -5.32
N SER A 207 -36.70 -31.06 -4.37
CA SER A 207 -35.55 -30.29 -3.92
C SER A 207 -34.45 -30.05 -5.00
N LYS A 208 -34.50 -30.86 -6.08
CA LYS A 208 -33.55 -30.82 -7.20
C LYS A 208 -34.17 -30.28 -8.49
N ILE A 209 -35.44 -29.88 -8.45
CA ILE A 209 -36.17 -29.31 -9.59
C ILE A 209 -36.38 -27.82 -9.32
N TRP A 210 -36.01 -26.97 -10.28
CA TRP A 210 -36.27 -25.53 -10.19
C TRP A 210 -37.69 -25.19 -10.56
N LYS A 211 -38.30 -24.29 -9.78
CA LYS A 211 -39.63 -23.76 -10.09
C LYS A 211 -39.55 -22.79 -11.27
N PRO A 212 -40.60 -22.73 -12.12
CA PRO A 212 -40.70 -21.74 -13.18
C PRO A 212 -40.65 -20.31 -12.62
N PHE A 213 -40.13 -19.37 -13.41
CA PHE A 213 -40.24 -17.97 -13.07
C PHE A 213 -41.70 -17.50 -13.07
N ASP A 214 -42.12 -16.91 -11.97
CA ASP A 214 -43.43 -16.28 -11.84
C ASP A 214 -43.26 -14.74 -11.89
N LYS A 215 -43.87 -14.12 -12.91
CA LYS A 215 -43.85 -12.64 -13.12
C LYS A 215 -44.46 -11.84 -11.94
N ASN A 216 -45.21 -12.50 -11.07
CA ASN A 216 -45.77 -11.89 -9.86
C ASN A 216 -44.76 -11.83 -8.70
N THR A 217 -43.63 -12.54 -8.78
CA THR A 217 -42.56 -12.56 -7.79
C THR A 217 -41.48 -11.56 -8.13
N ASN A 218 -40.62 -11.22 -7.14
CA ASN A 218 -39.44 -10.40 -7.32
C ASN A 218 -38.14 -11.20 -7.21
N SER A 219 -38.23 -12.53 -7.33
CA SER A 219 -37.09 -13.43 -7.18
C SER A 219 -37.19 -14.61 -8.13
N LEU A 220 -36.06 -15.16 -8.51
CA LEU A 220 -35.93 -16.43 -9.21
C LEU A 220 -35.75 -17.56 -8.21
N ASP A 221 -36.22 -18.74 -8.58
CA ASP A 221 -35.86 -19.97 -7.85
C ASP A 221 -34.38 -20.31 -8.16
N TYR A 222 -33.62 -20.70 -7.13
CA TYR A 222 -32.23 -21.04 -7.29
C TYR A 222 -31.79 -22.22 -6.43
N LYS A 223 -30.69 -22.84 -6.82
CA LYS A 223 -30.01 -23.88 -6.03
C LYS A 223 -28.50 -23.64 -6.07
N ASP A 224 -27.82 -24.00 -4.96
CA ASP A 224 -26.40 -23.78 -4.76
C ASP A 224 -25.63 -25.11 -4.72
N VAL A 225 -24.42 -25.10 -5.31
CA VAL A 225 -23.34 -26.04 -5.03
C VAL A 225 -22.08 -25.28 -4.71
N GLU A 226 -21.20 -25.89 -3.91
CA GLU A 226 -19.93 -25.26 -3.56
C GLU A 226 -18.76 -26.16 -3.97
N ILE A 227 -17.60 -25.53 -4.27
CA ILE A 227 -16.34 -26.22 -4.57
C ILE A 227 -15.19 -25.52 -3.89
N ALA A 228 -14.26 -26.28 -3.32
CA ALA A 228 -13.04 -25.77 -2.68
C ALA A 228 -11.80 -26.18 -3.48
N LEU A 229 -10.98 -25.19 -3.83
CA LEU A 229 -9.75 -25.35 -4.57
C LEU A 229 -8.59 -24.72 -3.81
N ILE A 230 -7.36 -25.19 -4.03
CA ILE A 230 -6.13 -24.62 -3.43
C ILE A 230 -5.31 -23.86 -4.47
N VAL A 231 -4.73 -22.74 -4.08
CA VAL A 231 -3.82 -21.95 -4.91
C VAL A 231 -2.44 -22.59 -4.89
N LEU A 232 -1.89 -22.92 -6.05
CA LEU A 232 -0.56 -23.50 -6.26
C LEU A 232 0.39 -22.53 -6.99
N ALA A 233 -0.15 -21.49 -7.61
CA ALA A 233 0.63 -20.50 -8.35
C ALA A 233 1.65 -19.83 -7.45
N ASP A 234 2.88 -19.71 -7.95
CA ASP A 234 3.98 -19.04 -7.25
C ASP A 234 3.79 -17.52 -7.30
N THR A 235 3.95 -16.87 -6.14
CA THR A 235 3.86 -15.41 -6.01
C THR A 235 4.99 -14.65 -6.74
N LYS A 236 5.99 -15.34 -7.28
CA LYS A 236 7.08 -14.73 -8.06
C LYS A 236 6.64 -14.21 -9.43
N GLN A 237 5.51 -14.68 -9.96
CA GLN A 237 4.94 -14.24 -11.23
C GLN A 237 3.48 -13.83 -11.03
N GLN A 238 3.06 -12.80 -11.73
CA GLN A 238 1.66 -12.43 -11.81
C GLN A 238 0.90 -13.51 -12.59
N ASN A 239 -0.03 -14.20 -11.93
CA ASN A 239 -0.87 -15.21 -12.55
C ASN A 239 -2.33 -14.80 -12.36
N ASN A 240 -3.02 -14.64 -13.46
CA ASN A 240 -4.46 -14.49 -13.46
C ASN A 240 -5.10 -15.88 -13.42
N LEU A 241 -5.67 -16.23 -12.27
CA LEU A 241 -6.33 -17.51 -12.03
C LEU A 241 -7.83 -17.36 -12.25
N LYS A 242 -8.27 -17.55 -13.48
CA LYS A 242 -9.69 -17.51 -13.84
C LYS A 242 -10.27 -18.91 -13.70
N ASN A 243 -11.07 -19.14 -12.66
CA ASN A 243 -11.79 -20.40 -12.44
C ASN A 243 -13.19 -20.29 -13.03
N ILE A 244 -13.53 -21.15 -13.95
CA ILE A 244 -14.75 -21.12 -14.77
C ILE A 244 -15.61 -22.34 -14.42
N ALA A 245 -16.92 -22.16 -14.38
CA ALA A 245 -17.88 -23.26 -14.28
C ALA A 245 -19.02 -23.07 -15.29
N GLU A 246 -19.58 -24.18 -15.71
CA GLU A 246 -20.75 -24.18 -16.61
C GLU A 246 -21.77 -25.23 -16.20
N ILE A 247 -23.00 -25.07 -16.67
CA ILE A 247 -24.01 -26.14 -16.67
C ILE A 247 -23.63 -27.10 -17.79
N GLY A 248 -22.91 -28.18 -17.42
CA GLY A 248 -22.39 -29.12 -18.43
C GLY A 248 -23.46 -30.02 -19.08
N VAL A 249 -24.55 -30.27 -18.38
CA VAL A 249 -25.73 -30.97 -18.90
C VAL A 249 -26.95 -30.56 -18.07
N ASP A 250 -27.93 -30.03 -18.72
CA ASP A 250 -29.27 -29.77 -18.22
C ASP A 250 -30.18 -30.97 -18.45
N TYR A 251 -31.11 -30.89 -19.39
CA TYR A 251 -31.91 -32.01 -19.83
C TYR A 251 -31.09 -33.00 -20.67
N PRO A 252 -31.33 -34.32 -20.54
CA PRO A 252 -30.66 -35.30 -21.38
C PRO A 252 -31.03 -35.16 -22.85
N ALA A 253 -30.14 -35.57 -23.75
CA ALA A 253 -30.33 -35.48 -25.21
C ALA A 253 -31.58 -36.20 -25.76
N SER A 254 -32.21 -37.06 -24.96
CA SER A 254 -33.51 -37.71 -25.26
C SER A 254 -34.71 -36.74 -25.20
N ILE A 255 -34.54 -35.56 -24.59
CA ILE A 255 -35.52 -34.51 -24.47
C ILE A 255 -35.27 -33.43 -25.50
N THR A 256 -36.27 -33.02 -26.25
CA THR A 256 -36.14 -32.09 -27.40
C THR A 256 -36.12 -30.60 -27.00
N ILE A 257 -36.21 -30.28 -25.73
CA ILE A 257 -36.10 -28.89 -25.25
C ILE A 257 -34.62 -28.53 -25.10
N LYS A 258 -34.28 -27.35 -25.52
CA LYS A 258 -32.90 -26.80 -25.38
C LYS A 258 -32.96 -25.56 -24.53
N ASP A 259 -31.89 -25.32 -23.80
CA ASP A 259 -31.61 -24.02 -23.22
C ASP A 259 -31.49 -22.97 -24.32
N ARG A 260 -31.98 -21.75 -24.05
CA ARG A 260 -32.14 -20.71 -25.11
C ARG A 260 -30.82 -20.29 -25.72
N ASP A 261 -29.82 -20.08 -24.92
CA ASP A 261 -28.53 -19.50 -25.32
C ASP A 261 -27.32 -20.26 -24.79
N SER A 262 -27.51 -21.48 -24.25
CA SER A 262 -26.43 -22.36 -23.78
C SER A 262 -25.76 -23.13 -24.93
N VAL A 263 -24.41 -23.13 -24.92
CA VAL A 263 -23.56 -23.95 -25.77
C VAL A 263 -22.52 -24.67 -24.91
N PRO A 264 -22.86 -25.79 -24.27
CA PRO A 264 -21.96 -26.49 -23.38
C PRO A 264 -20.60 -26.82 -24.00
N GLY A 265 -19.51 -26.55 -23.28
CA GLY A 265 -18.12 -26.83 -23.69
C GLY A 265 -17.44 -25.71 -24.45
N ASN A 266 -18.04 -24.54 -24.63
CA ASN A 266 -17.43 -23.40 -25.32
C ASN A 266 -16.55 -22.53 -24.41
N VAL A 267 -16.56 -22.70 -23.09
CA VAL A 267 -15.83 -21.90 -22.09
C VAL A 267 -14.31 -21.95 -22.18
N ARG A 268 -13.76 -22.83 -23.02
CA ARG A 268 -12.30 -23.03 -23.18
C ARG A 268 -11.67 -22.17 -24.27
N VAL A 269 -12.41 -21.23 -24.86
CA VAL A 269 -11.88 -20.36 -25.89
C VAL A 269 -11.05 -19.23 -25.31
N GLN A 270 -10.05 -18.77 -26.06
CA GLN A 270 -9.26 -17.61 -25.68
C GLN A 270 -10.16 -16.34 -25.61
N GLY A 271 -9.98 -15.52 -24.59
CA GLY A 271 -10.78 -14.30 -24.39
C GLY A 271 -12.14 -14.55 -23.74
N TYR A 272 -12.32 -15.72 -23.12
CA TYR A 272 -13.52 -16.01 -22.32
C TYR A 272 -13.82 -14.89 -21.32
N GLY A 273 -15.10 -14.53 -21.19
CA GLY A 273 -15.57 -13.39 -20.41
C GLY A 273 -15.72 -12.11 -21.22
N GLU A 274 -15.14 -12.04 -22.45
CA GLU A 274 -15.27 -10.89 -23.34
C GLU A 274 -16.21 -11.17 -24.53
N ARG A 275 -16.19 -12.39 -25.05
CA ARG A 275 -16.93 -12.75 -26.28
C ARG A 275 -17.69 -14.07 -26.24
N SER A 276 -17.43 -14.92 -25.25
CA SER A 276 -17.96 -16.29 -25.21
C SER A 276 -18.64 -16.65 -23.92
N GLN A 277 -18.81 -15.71 -22.99
CA GLN A 277 -19.60 -15.94 -21.79
C GLN A 277 -21.09 -15.92 -22.12
N GLU A 278 -21.76 -16.96 -21.74
CA GLU A 278 -23.23 -17.13 -21.80
C GLU A 278 -23.79 -16.96 -20.39
N ASP A 279 -25.07 -17.10 -20.17
CA ASP A 279 -25.65 -16.96 -18.83
C ASP A 279 -25.65 -18.25 -18.01
N ASP A 280 -25.46 -19.40 -18.67
CA ASP A 280 -25.29 -20.72 -18.04
C ASP A 280 -23.83 -21.06 -17.67
N ASP A 281 -22.89 -20.14 -17.91
CA ASP A 281 -21.52 -20.21 -17.45
C ASP A 281 -21.08 -18.94 -16.72
N ASP A 282 -20.12 -19.07 -15.83
CA ASP A 282 -19.57 -17.91 -15.12
C ASP A 282 -18.17 -18.21 -14.57
N PHE A 283 -17.44 -17.16 -14.22
CA PHE A 283 -16.08 -17.26 -13.72
C PHE A 283 -15.82 -16.37 -12.52
N GLU A 284 -14.81 -16.72 -11.74
CA GLU A 284 -14.23 -15.86 -10.72
C GLU A 284 -12.73 -15.71 -10.95
N PRO A 285 -12.24 -14.47 -11.06
CA PRO A 285 -10.83 -14.21 -11.23
C PRO A 285 -10.13 -14.09 -9.88
N LEU A 286 -8.97 -14.71 -9.77
CA LEU A 286 -8.02 -14.53 -8.71
C LEU A 286 -6.68 -14.07 -9.27
N TYR A 287 -5.92 -13.40 -8.45
CA TYR A 287 -4.65 -12.83 -8.83
C TYR A 287 -3.60 -13.14 -7.77
N THR A 288 -2.47 -13.71 -8.21
CA THR A 288 -1.30 -13.87 -7.36
C THR A 288 -0.27 -12.84 -7.75
N ARG A 289 0.12 -11.99 -6.85
CA ARG A 289 1.28 -11.12 -7.05
C ARG A 289 2.31 -11.38 -5.96
N LYS A 290 3.54 -11.04 -6.25
CA LYS A 290 4.54 -10.92 -5.20
C LYS A 290 3.99 -9.85 -4.24
N VAL A 291 3.65 -10.27 -3.02
CA VAL A 291 3.35 -9.32 -1.96
C VAL A 291 4.60 -8.47 -1.81
N GLN A 292 4.50 -7.20 -2.14
CA GLN A 292 5.58 -6.25 -1.98
C GLN A 292 5.39 -5.55 -0.65
N PHE A 293 6.41 -5.62 0.15
CA PHE A 293 6.53 -4.90 1.39
C PHE A 293 7.46 -3.72 1.17
N ASP A 294 7.13 -2.59 1.74
CA ASP A 294 7.85 -1.36 1.53
C ASP A 294 7.61 -0.40 2.69
N LEU A 295 8.66 -0.10 3.44
CA LEU A 295 8.66 0.90 4.48
C LEU A 295 9.54 2.08 4.05
N ALA A 296 9.10 3.29 4.36
CA ALA A 296 9.87 4.48 4.09
C ALA A 296 10.20 5.21 5.40
N LEU A 297 11.46 5.52 5.64
CA LEU A 297 11.91 6.27 6.82
C LEU A 297 12.20 7.72 6.44
N ARG A 298 11.75 8.67 7.29
CA ARG A 298 12.15 10.08 7.19
C ARG A 298 12.61 10.60 8.53
N LYS A 299 13.79 11.21 8.53
CA LYS A 299 14.42 11.81 9.70
C LYS A 299 14.41 13.33 9.58
N PHE A 300 14.05 14.02 10.65
CA PHE A 300 14.01 15.48 10.66
C PHE A 300 14.27 16.04 12.05
N ILE A 301 14.86 17.24 12.10
CA ILE A 301 15.12 17.95 13.34
C ILE A 301 13.86 18.65 13.78
N THR A 302 13.48 18.46 15.04
CA THR A 302 12.32 19.10 15.68
C THR A 302 12.71 20.24 16.60
N GLU A 303 13.92 20.18 17.18
CA GLU A 303 14.35 21.18 18.14
C GLU A 303 15.89 21.27 18.22
N ILE A 304 16.42 22.47 18.42
CA ILE A 304 17.82 22.73 18.76
C ILE A 304 17.82 23.63 20.01
N SER A 305 18.30 23.10 21.15
CA SER A 305 18.41 23.82 22.44
C SER A 305 17.15 24.62 22.80
N GLY A 306 15.97 23.97 22.73
CA GLY A 306 14.68 24.55 23.09
C GLY A 306 14.02 25.39 22.00
N LYS A 307 14.56 25.44 20.79
CA LYS A 307 14.01 26.21 19.66
C LYS A 307 13.70 25.30 18.47
N ASN A 308 12.48 25.43 17.94
CA ASN A 308 12.09 24.71 16.73
C ASN A 308 12.73 25.36 15.49
N PRO A 309 13.14 24.58 14.48
CA PRO A 309 13.60 25.11 13.21
C PRO A 309 12.51 25.90 12.48
N ASP A 310 12.89 27.01 11.85
CA ASP A 310 12.02 27.79 10.97
C ASP A 310 12.73 27.97 9.61
N PRO A 311 12.15 27.48 8.49
CA PRO A 311 10.90 26.72 8.41
C PRO A 311 10.96 25.32 9.06
N SER A 312 9.78 24.77 9.37
CA SER A 312 9.65 23.39 9.87
C SER A 312 10.30 22.39 8.91
N ARG A 313 10.96 21.39 9.47
CA ARG A 313 11.61 20.30 8.71
C ARG A 313 10.75 19.04 8.59
N GLU A 314 9.52 19.08 9.11
CA GLU A 314 8.60 17.95 9.00
C GLU A 314 8.30 17.61 7.52
N PRO A 315 8.41 16.33 7.12
CA PRO A 315 8.16 15.93 5.74
C PRO A 315 6.70 16.11 5.33
N LYS A 316 6.49 16.69 4.14
CA LYS A 316 5.20 16.67 3.45
C LYS A 316 5.16 15.45 2.54
N VAL A 317 4.09 14.67 2.66
CA VAL A 317 3.92 13.41 1.93
C VAL A 317 2.87 13.57 0.85
N ASP A 318 3.23 13.26 -0.40
CA ASP A 318 2.30 13.14 -1.53
C ASP A 318 2.14 11.66 -1.90
N ILE A 319 0.96 11.12 -1.67
CA ILE A 319 0.57 9.73 -1.95
C ILE A 319 -0.02 9.54 -3.35
N SER A 320 -0.08 10.59 -4.17
CA SER A 320 -0.62 10.50 -5.54
C SER A 320 0.11 9.48 -6.40
N PRO A 321 1.46 9.32 -6.31
CA PRO A 321 2.16 8.28 -7.04
C PRO A 321 1.66 6.87 -6.72
N LEU A 322 1.48 6.54 -5.43
CA LEU A 322 0.97 5.24 -4.98
C LEU A 322 -0.44 4.97 -5.50
N ARG A 323 -1.33 5.98 -5.48
CA ARG A 323 -2.68 5.88 -6.03
C ARG A 323 -2.69 5.65 -7.55
N ASN A 324 -1.67 6.13 -8.24
CA ASN A 324 -1.48 5.95 -9.68
C ASN A 324 -0.70 4.67 -10.04
N GLY A 325 -0.52 3.76 -9.07
CA GLY A 325 0.12 2.47 -9.28
C GLY A 325 1.65 2.50 -9.30
N GLN A 326 2.26 3.62 -8.90
CA GLN A 326 3.69 3.66 -8.57
C GLN A 326 3.92 3.01 -7.20
N THR A 327 5.16 2.77 -6.87
CA THR A 327 5.53 1.94 -5.74
C THR A 327 5.97 2.73 -4.52
N THR A 328 6.28 4.04 -4.69
CA THR A 328 6.73 4.93 -3.61
C THR A 328 5.96 6.24 -3.60
N ALA A 329 5.76 6.84 -2.42
CA ALA A 329 5.24 8.18 -2.24
C ALA A 329 6.34 9.24 -2.48
N THR A 330 5.95 10.49 -2.60
CA THR A 330 6.92 11.58 -2.69
C THR A 330 7.00 12.33 -1.37
N TYR A 331 8.21 12.48 -0.83
CA TYR A 331 8.48 13.18 0.41
C TYR A 331 9.26 14.47 0.14
N THR A 332 8.79 15.58 0.71
CA THR A 332 9.44 16.87 0.57
C THR A 332 9.68 17.49 1.94
N HIS A 333 10.94 17.67 2.31
CA HIS A 333 11.36 18.41 3.50
C HIS A 333 12.74 19.03 3.30
N PRO A 334 13.06 20.12 4.02
CA PRO A 334 14.37 20.77 3.89
C PRO A 334 15.51 19.85 4.33
N LYS A 335 16.61 19.81 3.55
CA LYS A 335 17.85 19.07 3.87
C LYS A 335 19.09 19.98 3.90
N ASN A 336 18.91 21.30 3.80
CA ASN A 336 20.03 22.23 4.01
C ASN A 336 20.52 22.13 5.47
N PRO A 337 21.85 22.13 5.72
CA PRO A 337 22.38 22.06 7.07
C PRO A 337 21.86 23.17 7.98
N LEU A 338 21.51 22.84 9.22
CA LEU A 338 21.25 23.84 10.27
C LEU A 338 22.53 24.11 11.05
N ILE A 339 22.73 25.37 11.41
CA ILE A 339 23.90 25.80 12.15
C ILE A 339 23.74 25.50 13.63
N VAL A 340 24.70 24.80 14.20
CA VAL A 340 24.75 24.44 15.62
C VAL A 340 26.05 24.82 16.25
N GLN A 341 26.08 24.86 17.59
CA GLN A 341 27.26 25.17 18.38
C GLN A 341 27.57 24.02 19.35
N LYS A 342 28.82 23.89 19.72
CA LYS A 342 29.25 22.95 20.76
C LYS A 342 28.39 23.15 22.02
N GLY A 343 27.82 22.06 22.54
CA GLY A 343 26.90 22.05 23.67
C GLY A 343 25.42 22.15 23.32
N ASP A 344 25.06 22.43 22.07
CA ASP A 344 23.67 22.38 21.66
C ASP A 344 23.10 20.96 21.76
N ILE A 345 21.88 20.84 22.25
CA ILE A 345 21.13 19.58 22.23
C ILE A 345 20.18 19.63 21.04
N VAL A 346 20.25 18.61 20.21
CA VAL A 346 19.42 18.48 19.00
C VAL A 346 18.47 17.31 19.18
N LYS A 347 17.17 17.56 19.01
CA LYS A 347 16.15 16.52 18.99
C LYS A 347 15.77 16.21 17.57
N TYR A 348 15.83 14.93 17.23
CA TYR A 348 15.41 14.40 15.93
C TYR A 348 14.16 13.57 16.12
N LYS A 349 13.31 13.60 15.11
CA LYS A 349 12.20 12.67 14.96
C LYS A 349 12.48 11.79 13.77
N ILE A 350 12.25 10.50 13.93
CA ILE A 350 12.36 9.48 12.90
C ILE A 350 10.96 8.92 12.72
N ARG A 351 10.41 9.08 11.54
CA ARG A 351 9.08 8.62 11.18
C ARG A 351 9.19 7.55 10.13
N VAL A 352 8.58 6.39 10.40
CA VAL A 352 8.52 5.26 9.47
C VAL A 352 7.10 5.16 8.94
N TYR A 353 6.95 5.17 7.63
CA TYR A 353 5.69 5.06 6.90
C TYR A 353 5.55 3.66 6.30
N ASN A 354 4.32 3.21 6.09
CA ASN A 354 4.03 2.00 5.33
C ASN A 354 3.46 2.37 3.95
N GLU A 355 4.20 2.09 2.89
CA GLU A 355 3.80 2.30 1.50
C GLU A 355 3.17 1.04 0.88
N ALA A 356 3.26 -0.09 1.61
CA ALA A 356 2.79 -1.38 1.16
C ALA A 356 1.29 -1.59 1.35
N GLU A 357 0.72 -2.49 0.55
CA GLU A 357 -0.68 -2.93 0.69
C GLU A 357 -0.88 -3.99 1.78
N ILE A 358 0.16 -4.30 2.54
CA ILE A 358 0.12 -5.21 3.69
C ILE A 358 0.54 -4.48 4.97
N PRO A 359 0.13 -4.97 6.16
CA PRO A 359 0.59 -4.42 7.42
C PRO A 359 2.11 -4.46 7.57
N GLY A 360 2.70 -3.38 8.08
CA GLY A 360 4.14 -3.23 8.24
C GLY A 360 4.60 -3.47 9.68
N ILE A 361 5.68 -4.26 9.86
CA ILE A 361 6.32 -4.50 11.16
C ILE A 361 7.70 -3.86 11.18
N ILE A 362 7.96 -3.03 12.19
CA ILE A 362 9.27 -2.47 12.50
C ILE A 362 9.84 -3.26 13.67
N SER A 363 10.95 -3.98 13.47
CA SER A 363 11.57 -4.75 14.55
C SER A 363 12.71 -4.00 15.22
N ASN A 364 13.47 -3.19 14.47
CA ASN A 364 14.57 -2.40 15.00
C ASN A 364 14.84 -1.17 14.12
N ILE A 365 15.11 -0.03 14.76
CA ILE A 365 15.58 1.19 14.12
C ILE A 365 16.98 1.49 14.62
N ALA A 366 17.92 1.73 13.73
CA ALA A 366 19.28 2.14 14.03
C ALA A 366 19.46 3.65 13.82
N ASP A 367 20.30 4.27 14.64
CA ASP A 367 20.75 5.66 14.51
C ASP A 367 22.27 5.73 14.60
N TYR A 368 22.87 6.38 13.65
CA TYR A 368 24.32 6.50 13.48
C TYR A 368 24.76 7.93 13.78
N LEU A 369 24.96 8.25 15.06
CA LEU A 369 25.48 9.55 15.48
C LEU A 369 26.89 9.75 14.94
N PRO A 370 27.19 10.86 14.23
CA PRO A 370 28.53 11.16 13.74
C PRO A 370 29.52 11.44 14.88
N THR A 371 30.82 11.37 14.59
CA THR A 371 31.89 11.53 15.59
C THR A 371 31.87 12.87 16.33
N GLY A 372 31.26 13.89 15.78
CA GLY A 372 31.09 15.21 16.40
C GLY A 372 29.86 15.35 17.29
N MET A 373 29.14 14.25 17.55
CA MET A 373 27.96 14.25 18.42
C MET A 373 28.06 13.21 19.53
N GLY A 374 27.25 13.37 20.58
CA GLY A 374 27.17 12.46 21.73
C GLY A 374 25.72 12.09 22.08
N TYR A 375 25.52 10.83 22.45
CA TYR A 375 24.26 10.30 22.94
C TYR A 375 24.06 10.65 24.41
N LEU A 376 22.84 10.96 24.79
CA LEU A 376 22.43 11.39 26.13
C LEU A 376 21.54 10.31 26.79
N PRO A 377 22.11 9.32 27.50
CA PRO A 377 21.33 8.18 28.04
C PRO A 377 20.31 8.58 29.11
N GLU A 378 20.52 9.71 29.78
CA GLU A 378 19.63 10.20 30.87
C GLU A 378 18.55 11.14 30.35
N HIS A 379 18.57 11.51 29.06
CA HIS A 379 17.53 12.36 28.47
C HIS A 379 16.22 11.59 28.36
N LYS A 380 15.10 12.19 28.82
CA LYS A 380 13.76 11.57 28.86
C LYS A 380 13.32 11.04 27.51
N VAL A 381 13.48 11.84 26.46
CA VAL A 381 13.16 11.42 25.09
C VAL A 381 13.85 10.11 24.71
N ASN A 382 15.13 9.95 25.06
CA ASN A 382 15.89 8.75 24.73
C ASN A 382 15.41 7.52 25.51
N LYS A 383 15.07 7.70 26.78
CA LYS A 383 14.52 6.63 27.62
C LYS A 383 13.12 6.21 27.18
N GLU A 384 12.23 7.17 26.92
CA GLU A 384 10.85 6.92 26.48
C GLU A 384 10.78 6.19 25.14
N ASN A 385 11.79 6.42 24.28
CA ASN A 385 11.90 5.74 22.99
C ASN A 385 12.80 4.50 23.02
N GLY A 386 13.29 4.07 24.20
CA GLY A 386 14.02 2.81 24.39
C GLY A 386 15.38 2.76 23.68
N TRP A 387 16.02 3.91 23.44
CA TRP A 387 17.32 3.94 22.79
C TRP A 387 18.42 3.34 23.66
N THR A 388 19.22 2.47 23.06
CA THR A 388 20.37 1.82 23.69
C THR A 388 21.59 1.89 22.75
N VAL A 389 22.78 1.83 23.35
CA VAL A 389 24.02 1.69 22.59
C VAL A 389 24.12 0.27 22.06
N SER A 390 24.33 0.12 20.74
CA SER A 390 24.49 -1.20 20.14
C SER A 390 25.69 -1.96 20.73
N THR A 391 25.50 -3.23 20.99
CA THR A 391 26.53 -4.15 21.50
C THR A 391 27.45 -4.70 20.41
N ASP A 392 27.30 -4.26 19.15
CA ASP A 392 28.20 -4.66 18.06
C ASP A 392 29.65 -4.34 18.44
N SER A 393 30.52 -5.32 18.30
CA SER A 393 31.95 -5.19 18.63
C SER A 393 32.69 -4.10 17.84
N SER A 394 32.17 -3.69 16.69
CA SER A 394 32.68 -2.55 15.91
C SER A 394 32.27 -1.19 16.47
N ASN A 395 31.24 -1.14 17.35
CA ASN A 395 30.71 0.06 17.95
C ASN A 395 31.53 0.47 19.20
N LYS A 396 32.77 0.92 18.98
CA LYS A 396 33.62 1.40 20.08
C LYS A 396 33.14 2.74 20.57
N VAL A 397 32.74 2.82 21.85
CA VAL A 397 32.23 4.04 22.46
C VAL A 397 32.96 4.36 23.77
N ASN A 398 32.86 5.61 24.20
CA ASN A 398 33.38 6.14 25.47
C ASN A 398 32.27 6.87 26.21
N GLU A 399 32.07 6.55 27.49
CA GLU A 399 31.19 7.30 28.39
C GLU A 399 32.00 8.33 29.18
N VAL A 400 31.56 9.59 29.18
CA VAL A 400 32.16 10.68 29.93
C VAL A 400 31.05 11.56 30.53
N ASN A 401 31.35 12.24 31.64
CA ASN A 401 30.46 13.31 32.12
C ASN A 401 30.73 14.60 31.34
N ALA A 402 29.75 15.48 31.23
CA ALA A 402 29.90 16.79 30.59
C ALA A 402 31.11 17.59 31.13
N SER A 403 31.35 17.55 32.45
CA SER A 403 32.53 18.16 33.10
C SER A 403 33.87 17.57 32.70
N GLY A 404 33.88 16.34 32.18
CA GLY A 404 35.11 15.67 31.70
C GLY A 404 35.56 16.12 30.27
N ILE A 405 34.77 16.95 29.61
CA ILE A 405 35.07 17.44 28.24
C ILE A 405 35.62 18.87 28.34
N THR A 406 36.86 19.06 27.97
CA THR A 406 37.55 20.37 28.04
C THR A 406 36.85 21.42 27.17
N GLY A 407 36.58 22.59 27.77
CA GLY A 407 35.93 23.71 27.09
C GLY A 407 34.49 23.40 26.61
N PHE A 408 33.81 22.54 27.33
CA PHE A 408 32.44 22.12 27.00
C PHE A 408 31.45 22.70 28.03
N ASN A 409 30.37 23.28 27.51
CA ASN A 409 29.24 23.74 28.30
C ASN A 409 27.95 23.25 27.60
N ILE A 410 27.31 22.26 28.18
CA ILE A 410 26.08 21.71 27.65
C ILE A 410 24.90 22.68 27.89
N LYS A 411 24.14 22.99 26.87
CA LYS A 411 22.94 23.86 26.94
C LYS A 411 21.70 23.03 27.33
N ALA A 412 21.76 22.40 28.50
CA ALA A 412 20.74 21.48 28.93
C ALA A 412 19.66 22.17 29.77
N ASN A 413 18.39 21.84 29.44
CA ASN A 413 17.28 22.03 30.38
C ASN A 413 17.19 20.79 31.28
N LEU A 414 17.57 20.92 32.53
CA LEU A 414 17.63 19.79 33.47
C LEU A 414 16.27 19.09 33.70
N SER A 415 15.16 19.78 33.45
CA SER A 415 13.83 19.16 33.53
C SER A 415 13.60 18.05 32.52
N GLU A 416 14.42 17.98 31.46
CA GLU A 416 14.39 16.94 30.43
C GLU A 416 15.29 15.75 30.72
N PHE A 417 15.96 15.73 31.88
CA PHE A 417 16.86 14.66 32.30
C PHE A 417 16.36 13.98 33.56
N ASP A 418 16.44 12.65 33.61
CA ASP A 418 16.06 11.86 34.77
C ASP A 418 17.24 11.69 35.73
N GLY A 419 17.02 12.09 36.99
CA GLY A 419 18.01 11.89 38.06
C GLY A 419 19.21 12.82 38.01
N VAL A 420 19.23 13.80 37.10
CA VAL A 420 20.32 14.77 36.97
C VAL A 420 19.92 16.10 37.59
N THR A 421 20.72 16.57 38.55
CA THR A 421 20.53 17.85 39.27
C THR A 421 21.54 18.92 38.89
N ASP A 422 22.62 18.54 38.19
CA ASP A 422 23.67 19.43 37.73
C ASP A 422 24.09 19.03 36.28
N ALA A 423 24.09 20.00 35.37
CA ALA A 423 24.42 19.80 33.99
C ALA A 423 25.84 19.23 33.76
N SER A 424 26.76 19.54 34.67
CA SER A 424 28.15 19.03 34.62
C SER A 424 28.24 17.50 34.79
N ASN A 425 27.23 16.89 35.42
CA ASN A 425 27.16 15.45 35.69
C ASN A 425 26.40 14.66 34.60
N ILE A 426 25.85 15.33 33.60
CA ILE A 426 25.17 14.66 32.49
C ILE A 426 26.14 13.69 31.80
N LYS A 427 25.73 12.44 31.68
CA LYS A 427 26.47 11.41 30.94
C LYS A 427 26.33 11.57 29.43
N ILE A 428 27.45 11.45 28.75
CA ILE A 428 27.55 11.56 27.29
C ILE A 428 28.29 10.33 26.79
N ILE A 429 27.64 9.58 25.89
CA ILE A 429 28.27 8.45 25.19
C ILE A 429 28.63 8.93 23.79
N ARG A 430 29.91 8.80 23.44
CA ARG A 430 30.48 9.27 22.18
C ARG A 430 31.35 8.21 21.53
N ALA A 431 31.69 8.42 20.27
CA ALA A 431 32.67 7.59 19.57
C ALA A 431 33.98 7.49 20.37
N GLY A 432 34.46 6.27 20.57
CA GLY A 432 35.72 5.98 21.25
C GLY A 432 36.94 6.31 20.37
N GLU A 433 38.13 6.21 20.97
CA GLU A 433 39.39 6.49 20.27
C GLU A 433 39.57 5.60 19.04
N GLY A 434 39.91 6.21 17.91
CA GLY A 434 40.07 5.51 16.62
C GLY A 434 38.74 5.08 15.93
N ASN A 435 37.61 5.38 16.53
CA ASN A 435 36.31 5.16 15.89
C ASN A 435 35.94 6.35 14.99
N THR A 436 36.11 6.21 13.69
CA THR A 436 35.76 7.23 12.69
C THR A 436 34.31 7.13 12.21
N LYS A 437 33.57 6.07 12.61
CA LYS A 437 32.21 5.80 12.14
C LYS A 437 31.12 6.39 13.02
N GLY A 438 31.46 6.95 14.19
CA GLY A 438 30.48 7.49 15.15
C GLY A 438 29.89 6.43 16.09
N THR A 439 28.77 6.75 16.72
CA THR A 439 28.12 5.91 17.74
C THR A 439 26.86 5.28 17.15
N LEU A 440 26.78 3.96 17.18
CA LEU A 440 25.58 3.23 16.77
C LEU A 440 24.62 3.04 17.95
N LEU A 441 23.41 3.51 17.80
CA LEU A 441 22.30 3.38 18.72
C LEU A 441 21.19 2.56 18.07
N THR A 442 20.42 1.83 18.88
CA THR A 442 19.29 1.05 18.39
C THR A 442 18.09 1.18 19.31
N THR A 443 16.90 1.05 18.74
CA THR A 443 15.64 0.93 19.49
C THR A 443 14.74 -0.14 18.91
N ASP A 444 14.12 -0.94 19.78
CA ASP A 444 13.12 -1.94 19.47
C ASP A 444 11.70 -1.56 19.94
N LYS A 445 11.44 -0.27 20.10
CA LYS A 445 10.17 0.29 20.64
C LYS A 445 8.92 -0.35 19.99
N TYR A 446 8.96 -0.60 18.68
CA TYR A 446 7.84 -1.17 17.92
C TYR A 446 7.95 -2.67 17.66
N LYS A 447 8.95 -3.34 18.23
CA LYS A 447 9.11 -4.77 18.11
C LYS A 447 7.85 -5.51 18.57
N VAL A 448 7.45 -6.50 17.78
CA VAL A 448 6.35 -7.42 18.07
C VAL A 448 6.88 -8.85 18.23
N GLU A 449 6.28 -9.60 19.13
CA GLU A 449 6.56 -11.02 19.34
C GLU A 449 5.38 -11.82 18.77
N MET A 450 5.50 -12.22 17.50
CA MET A 450 4.46 -12.96 16.77
C MET A 450 5.06 -14.23 16.15
N GLU A 451 4.30 -15.31 16.19
CA GLU A 451 4.66 -16.55 15.50
C GLU A 451 4.55 -16.37 13.98
N LYS A 452 5.34 -17.13 13.22
CA LYS A 452 5.35 -17.07 11.76
C LYS A 452 3.96 -17.25 11.14
N SER A 453 3.14 -18.14 11.70
CA SER A 453 1.76 -18.38 11.26
C SER A 453 0.84 -17.17 11.47
N GLU A 454 1.02 -16.45 12.58
CA GLU A 454 0.26 -15.23 12.88
C GLU A 454 0.64 -14.09 11.93
N ILE A 455 1.94 -13.95 11.64
CA ILE A 455 2.44 -12.97 10.66
C ILE A 455 1.88 -13.28 9.27
N LEU A 456 1.93 -14.55 8.83
CA LEU A 456 1.35 -14.97 7.55
C LEU A 456 -0.14 -14.66 7.47
N LYS A 457 -0.90 -14.98 8.52
CA LYS A 457 -2.32 -14.68 8.61
C LYS A 457 -2.57 -13.17 8.51
N MET A 458 -1.81 -12.35 9.23
CA MET A 458 -1.93 -10.90 9.17
C MET A 458 -1.62 -10.35 7.77
N VAL A 459 -0.55 -10.80 7.14
CA VAL A 459 -0.14 -10.38 5.78
C VAL A 459 -1.22 -10.75 4.75
N THR A 460 -1.80 -11.95 4.88
CA THR A 460 -2.82 -12.46 3.95
C THR A 460 -4.17 -11.77 4.13
N THR A 461 -4.58 -11.53 5.38
CA THR A 461 -5.90 -10.99 5.70
C THR A 461 -5.95 -9.47 5.80
N GLY A 462 -4.79 -8.82 5.97
CA GLY A 462 -4.71 -7.40 6.31
C GLY A 462 -5.18 -7.05 7.73
N ILE A 463 -5.55 -8.06 8.53
CA ILE A 463 -6.10 -7.86 9.87
C ILE A 463 -4.97 -7.82 10.90
N ILE A 464 -4.76 -6.66 11.52
CA ILE A 464 -3.79 -6.47 12.59
C ILE A 464 -4.41 -6.96 13.90
N PRO A 465 -3.75 -7.89 14.64
CA PRO A 465 -4.22 -8.33 15.95
C PRO A 465 -4.33 -7.17 16.94
N ASP A 466 -5.38 -7.16 17.76
CA ASP A 466 -5.67 -6.07 18.72
C ASP A 466 -4.49 -5.78 19.66
N ALA A 467 -3.76 -6.80 20.08
CA ALA A 467 -2.60 -6.67 20.97
C ALA A 467 -1.44 -5.86 20.36
N TYR A 468 -1.39 -5.71 19.03
CA TYR A 468 -0.28 -5.07 18.33
C TYR A 468 -0.69 -3.85 17.49
N LYS A 469 -1.94 -3.37 17.60
CA LYS A 469 -2.45 -2.22 16.81
C LYS A 469 -1.60 -0.96 16.96
N ASP A 470 -1.03 -0.74 18.16
CA ASP A 470 -0.19 0.43 18.42
C ASP A 470 1.25 0.27 17.91
N LYS A 471 1.66 -0.95 17.55
CA LYS A 471 3.02 -1.26 17.10
C LYS A 471 3.12 -1.51 15.60
N ILE A 472 2.09 -2.08 14.99
CA ILE A 472 2.06 -2.45 13.58
C ILE A 472 1.49 -1.31 12.74
N LEU A 473 2.09 -1.07 11.59
CA LEU A 473 1.64 -0.09 10.60
C LEU A 473 0.51 -0.66 9.75
N LYS A 474 -0.54 0.14 9.56
CA LYS A 474 -1.66 -0.22 8.67
C LYS A 474 -1.22 -0.20 7.21
N PRO A 475 -1.79 -1.07 6.36
CA PRO A 475 -1.50 -1.07 4.94
C PRO A 475 -2.02 0.18 4.24
N PHE A 476 -1.33 0.60 3.18
CA PHE A 476 -1.86 1.55 2.22
C PHE A 476 -2.94 0.87 1.36
N THR A 477 -4.02 1.59 1.09
CA THR A 477 -5.10 1.18 0.19
C THR A 477 -5.43 2.30 -0.78
N SER A 478 -6.08 1.99 -1.90
CA SER A 478 -6.51 3.02 -2.87
C SER A 478 -7.45 4.07 -2.27
N THR A 479 -8.09 3.77 -1.14
CA THR A 479 -8.98 4.69 -0.40
C THR A 479 -8.27 5.46 0.71
N SER A 480 -7.00 5.15 1.00
CA SER A 480 -6.23 5.86 2.03
C SER A 480 -6.06 7.34 1.66
N THR A 481 -6.25 8.22 2.63
CA THR A 481 -6.03 9.67 2.47
C THR A 481 -4.61 10.09 2.85
N GLU A 482 -3.92 9.26 3.65
CA GLU A 482 -2.55 9.43 4.13
C GLU A 482 -1.91 8.06 4.36
N LEU A 483 -0.60 8.02 4.53
CA LEU A 483 0.12 6.82 4.97
C LEU A 483 0.02 6.68 6.48
N ASP A 484 -0.12 5.45 6.96
CA ASP A 484 0.07 5.16 8.39
C ASP A 484 1.55 5.23 8.75
N TYR A 485 1.87 5.75 9.93
CA TYR A 485 3.25 5.93 10.38
C TYR A 485 3.45 5.65 11.86
N LYS A 486 4.68 5.37 12.23
CA LYS A 486 5.16 5.28 13.63
C LYS A 486 6.35 6.21 13.81
N GLU A 487 6.51 6.74 15.03
CA GLU A 487 7.56 7.71 15.35
C GLU A 487 8.41 7.30 16.55
N VAL A 488 9.72 7.53 16.41
CA VAL A 488 10.63 7.57 17.55
C VAL A 488 11.38 8.88 17.53
N GLU A 489 11.76 9.34 18.72
CA GLU A 489 12.55 10.56 18.89
C GLU A 489 13.89 10.24 19.54
N ILE A 490 14.93 10.99 19.17
CA ILE A 490 16.25 10.88 19.77
C ILE A 490 16.83 12.27 20.05
N ALA A 491 17.45 12.44 21.21
CA ALA A 491 18.18 13.64 21.61
C ALA A 491 19.67 13.35 21.65
N ALA A 492 20.47 14.20 21.02
CA ALA A 492 21.90 14.11 20.99
C ALA A 492 22.53 15.49 21.22
N VAL A 493 23.77 15.53 21.74
CA VAL A 493 24.49 16.78 21.99
C VAL A 493 25.62 16.98 20.99
N VAL A 494 25.82 18.22 20.55
CA VAL A 494 26.92 18.60 19.65
C VAL A 494 28.23 18.71 20.46
N LEU A 495 29.25 17.95 20.04
CA LEU A 495 30.58 17.90 20.62
C LEU A 495 31.63 18.54 19.71
N ALA A 496 31.33 18.67 18.43
CA ALA A 496 32.22 19.24 17.44
C ALA A 496 32.67 20.65 17.81
N ASP A 497 33.96 20.93 17.64
CA ASP A 497 34.50 22.25 17.88
C ASP A 497 34.21 23.18 16.69
N VAL A 498 33.83 24.42 17.01
CA VAL A 498 33.46 25.46 16.04
C VAL A 498 34.61 25.86 15.10
N LYS A 499 35.86 25.42 15.39
CA LYS A 499 37.05 25.87 14.68
C LYS A 499 37.21 25.34 13.24
N ASP A 500 36.55 24.22 12.91
CA ASP A 500 36.94 23.48 11.70
C ASP A 500 35.79 23.30 10.68
N GLY A 501 34.55 23.81 10.93
CA GLY A 501 33.40 23.61 10.05
C GLY A 501 33.13 22.12 9.82
N ASN A 502 32.38 21.48 10.72
CA ASN A 502 32.09 20.05 10.61
C ASN A 502 30.68 19.85 10.07
N ASN A 503 30.58 19.14 8.97
CA ASN A 503 29.30 18.63 8.50
C ASN A 503 28.93 17.39 9.33
N LEU A 504 27.96 17.55 10.24
CA LEU A 504 27.47 16.49 11.12
C LEU A 504 26.23 15.84 10.51
N LYS A 505 26.44 14.80 9.70
CA LYS A 505 25.34 14.05 9.11
C LYS A 505 24.92 12.93 10.06
N ASN A 506 23.76 13.09 10.70
CA ASN A 506 23.15 12.03 11.54
C ASN A 506 22.17 11.20 10.70
N ILE A 507 22.39 9.89 10.64
CA ILE A 507 21.70 8.95 9.76
C ILE A 507 20.88 7.98 10.59
N SER A 508 19.69 7.63 10.13
CA SER A 508 18.90 6.51 10.69
C SER A 508 18.45 5.57 9.58
N GLU A 509 18.33 4.29 9.92
CA GLU A 509 17.79 3.28 9.02
C GLU A 509 16.84 2.33 9.76
N ILE A 510 15.98 1.64 9.02
CA ILE A 510 15.25 0.47 9.50
C ILE A 510 16.21 -0.70 9.43
N GLU A 511 16.87 -1.03 10.56
CA GLU A 511 17.85 -2.13 10.59
C GLU A 511 17.17 -3.49 10.44
N LYS A 512 15.97 -3.63 11.00
CA LYS A 512 15.19 -4.87 10.92
C LYS A 512 13.70 -4.55 10.84
N ASP A 513 13.06 -5.14 9.87
CA ASP A 513 11.63 -5.14 9.68
C ASP A 513 10.99 -6.44 10.23
N PHE A 514 10.27 -7.22 9.45
CA PHE A 514 9.62 -8.46 9.88
C PHE A 514 10.56 -9.39 10.66
N PRO A 515 10.08 -10.05 11.74
CA PRO A 515 10.89 -10.95 12.52
C PRO A 515 11.29 -12.21 11.71
N GLY A 516 12.59 -12.55 11.71
CA GLY A 516 13.11 -13.80 11.17
C GLY A 516 14.42 -13.70 10.43
N GLU A 517 15.48 -14.30 10.99
CA GLU A 517 16.85 -14.29 10.44
C GLU A 517 17.05 -15.16 9.19
N ASN A 518 16.13 -16.06 8.83
CA ASN A 518 16.29 -16.97 7.68
C ASN A 518 14.97 -17.16 6.95
N GLY A 519 14.67 -16.22 6.08
CA GLY A 519 13.50 -16.24 5.23
C GLY A 519 12.41 -15.34 5.78
N SER A 520 12.61 -14.01 5.68
CA SER A 520 11.52 -13.06 5.79
C SER A 520 10.39 -13.55 4.92
N ILE A 521 9.24 -13.74 5.54
CA ILE A 521 7.98 -14.09 4.88
C ILE A 521 7.70 -13.10 3.76
N VAL A 522 8.15 -11.86 3.98
CA VAL A 522 8.10 -10.77 3.02
C VAL A 522 9.39 -9.98 3.15
N LYS A 523 10.05 -9.73 2.03
CA LYS A 523 11.26 -8.90 1.97
C LYS A 523 10.85 -7.48 1.60
N ASP A 524 11.42 -6.49 2.28
CA ASP A 524 11.34 -5.10 1.84
C ASP A 524 11.89 -4.97 0.42
N ARG A 525 11.26 -4.12 -0.41
CA ARG A 525 11.49 -4.12 -1.86
C ARG A 525 12.89 -3.67 -2.23
N ASP A 526 13.38 -2.63 -1.61
CA ASP A 526 14.63 -1.94 -1.94
C ASP A 526 15.55 -1.65 -0.75
N SER A 527 15.23 -2.19 0.44
CA SER A 527 16.06 -2.09 1.65
C SER A 527 17.30 -2.99 1.60
N VAL A 528 18.45 -2.40 1.94
CA VAL A 528 19.73 -3.07 2.16
C VAL A 528 20.32 -2.63 3.49
N PRO A 529 19.88 -3.21 4.62
CA PRO A 529 20.34 -2.80 5.95
C PRO A 529 21.86 -2.80 6.11
N GLY A 530 22.41 -1.77 6.75
CA GLY A 530 23.84 -1.64 7.06
C GLY A 530 24.68 -0.99 5.96
N ASN A 531 24.10 -0.50 4.86
CA ASN A 531 24.81 0.17 3.77
C ASN A 531 25.05 1.67 4.01
N VAL A 532 24.44 2.27 5.02
CA VAL A 532 24.44 3.73 5.28
C VAL A 532 25.81 4.33 5.64
N ARG A 533 26.80 3.51 5.99
CA ARG A 533 28.14 3.96 6.43
C ARG A 533 29.18 4.02 5.33
N ILE A 534 28.76 4.08 4.08
CA ILE A 534 29.69 4.20 2.95
C ILE A 534 29.99 5.68 2.62
N PRO A 535 31.17 5.99 2.05
CA PRO A 535 31.46 7.33 1.57
C PRO A 535 30.46 7.78 0.49
N GLY A 536 30.03 9.05 0.55
CA GLY A 536 29.07 9.61 -0.41
C GLY A 536 27.61 9.27 -0.11
N TYR A 537 27.32 8.73 1.06
CA TYR A 537 25.92 8.50 1.48
C TYR A 537 25.05 9.76 1.29
N GLY A 538 23.84 9.58 0.78
CA GLY A 538 22.92 10.64 0.40
C GLY A 538 23.04 11.10 -1.05
N GLU A 539 24.11 10.68 -1.77
CA GLU A 539 24.31 10.97 -3.20
C GLU A 539 24.06 9.75 -4.08
N GLN A 540 24.42 8.55 -3.61
CA GLN A 540 24.36 7.32 -4.40
C GLN A 540 23.81 6.09 -3.66
N SER A 541 23.64 6.14 -2.36
CA SER A 541 23.31 4.99 -1.52
C SER A 541 22.14 5.18 -0.58
N GLN A 542 21.45 6.32 -0.65
CA GLN A 542 20.24 6.52 0.12
C GLN A 542 19.08 5.74 -0.50
N GLU A 543 18.45 4.93 0.33
CA GLU A 543 17.21 4.18 0.03
C GLU A 543 16.04 4.89 0.69
N ASP A 544 14.83 4.39 0.61
CA ASP A 544 13.69 5.05 1.24
C ASP A 544 13.45 4.59 2.68
N ASP A 545 14.06 3.51 3.09
CA ASP A 545 14.07 3.01 4.47
C ASP A 545 15.22 3.58 5.34
N ASP A 546 16.02 4.48 4.78
CA ASP A 546 17.03 5.26 5.48
C ASP A 546 16.92 6.77 5.19
N ASP A 547 17.36 7.61 6.12
CA ASP A 547 17.39 9.06 5.94
C ASP A 547 18.37 9.73 6.89
N PHE A 548 18.74 10.97 6.58
CA PHE A 548 19.69 11.74 7.36
C PHE A 548 19.27 13.19 7.58
N GLU A 549 19.80 13.77 8.64
CA GLU A 549 19.75 15.22 8.89
C GLU A 549 21.14 15.79 9.00
N PRO A 550 21.48 16.79 8.18
CA PRO A 550 22.76 17.46 8.24
C PRO A 550 22.73 18.64 9.21
N LEU A 551 23.79 18.76 10.00
CA LEU A 551 24.11 19.94 10.78
C LEU A 551 25.48 20.45 10.37
N ASP A 552 25.70 21.75 10.50
CA ASP A 552 27.00 22.36 10.31
C ASP A 552 27.39 23.22 11.52
N THR A 553 28.69 23.35 11.76
CA THR A 553 29.24 24.23 12.80
C THR A 553 29.95 25.36 12.14
N GLU A 554 29.38 26.56 12.20
CA GLU A 554 30.04 27.75 11.66
C GLU A 554 31.01 28.38 12.63
N LYS A 555 32.18 28.78 12.13
CA LYS A 555 33.09 29.66 12.84
C LYS A 555 32.44 31.05 12.90
N LYS A 556 32.00 31.46 14.09
CA LYS A 556 31.59 32.85 14.28
C LYS A 556 32.80 33.74 14.16
N GLU A 557 32.80 34.58 13.16
CA GLU A 557 33.88 35.54 12.95
C GLU A 557 33.57 36.88 13.62
N PHE A 558 34.59 37.42 14.29
CA PHE A 558 34.56 38.75 14.83
C PHE A 558 35.26 39.70 13.85
N ASP A 559 34.54 40.74 13.41
CA ASP A 559 35.11 41.76 12.55
C ASP A 559 34.51 43.14 12.88
N LEU A 560 35.40 44.13 13.10
CA LEU A 560 35.04 45.51 13.28
C LEU A 560 35.66 46.40 12.20
N ALA A 561 34.83 47.23 11.59
CA ALA A 561 35.26 48.21 10.63
C ALA A 561 35.18 49.62 11.21
N LEU A 562 36.31 50.36 11.16
CA LEU A 562 36.35 51.77 11.59
C LEU A 562 36.31 52.70 10.40
N ARG A 563 35.48 53.73 10.49
CA ARG A 563 35.44 54.83 9.52
C ARG A 563 35.61 56.16 10.25
N LYS A 564 36.56 56.98 9.77
CA LYS A 564 36.83 58.32 10.27
C LYS A 564 36.45 59.35 9.22
N PHE A 565 35.68 60.35 9.60
CA PHE A 565 35.26 61.43 8.71
C PHE A 565 35.17 62.75 9.46
N ILE A 566 35.35 63.89 8.73
CA ILE A 566 35.23 65.23 9.28
C ILE A 566 33.77 65.60 9.34
N THR A 567 33.34 66.11 10.49
CA THR A 567 31.97 66.61 10.71
C THR A 567 31.88 68.10 10.78
N LYS A 568 32.95 68.79 11.22
CA LYS A 568 32.91 70.23 11.37
C LYS A 568 34.33 70.84 11.27
N ILE A 569 34.43 72.02 10.75
CA ILE A 569 35.63 72.85 10.79
C ILE A 569 35.24 74.20 11.38
N THR A 570 35.95 74.69 12.41
CA THR A 570 35.70 75.95 13.10
C THR A 570 36.91 76.85 13.00
N SER A 571 36.77 78.15 12.73
CA SER A 571 37.83 79.16 12.70
C SER A 571 38.49 79.30 14.06
N GLU A 572 39.71 79.84 14.08
CA GLU A 572 40.51 80.08 15.31
C GLU A 572 39.74 80.95 16.34
N ASP A 573 39.01 81.97 15.90
CA ASP A 573 38.21 82.85 16.76
C ASP A 573 36.83 82.30 17.16
N GLY A 574 36.47 81.11 16.70
CA GLY A 574 35.21 80.44 16.95
C GLY A 574 33.96 81.06 16.29
N LYS A 575 34.12 82.10 15.45
CA LYS A 575 32.97 82.79 14.89
C LYS A 575 32.40 82.17 13.64
N ASP A 576 33.27 81.54 12.86
CA ASP A 576 32.89 80.85 11.64
C ASP A 576 33.01 79.35 11.82
N SER A 577 31.89 78.61 11.62
CA SER A 577 31.88 77.14 11.64
C SER A 577 31.12 76.60 10.44
N LYS A 578 31.64 75.52 9.88
CA LYS A 578 30.98 74.83 8.77
C LYS A 578 30.88 73.33 9.07
N ASP A 579 29.63 72.84 9.00
CA ASP A 579 29.34 71.40 9.09
C ASP A 579 29.56 70.72 7.74
N TYR A 580 29.99 69.46 7.75
CA TYR A 580 30.22 68.64 6.56
C TYR A 580 29.50 67.31 6.69
N ASP A 581 28.67 66.98 5.68
CA ASP A 581 28.09 65.66 5.57
C ASP A 581 29.06 64.71 4.81
N ARG A 582 29.94 64.12 5.54
CA ARG A 582 30.92 63.12 5.03
C ARG A 582 30.72 61.74 5.66
N ALA A 583 29.53 61.51 6.29
CA ALA A 583 29.23 60.25 6.88
C ALA A 583 29.25 59.11 5.85
N PRO A 584 29.84 57.95 6.18
CA PRO A 584 29.85 56.83 5.26
C PRO A 584 28.44 56.26 4.99
N LYS A 585 28.15 56.04 3.72
CA LYS A 585 27.03 55.18 3.27
C LYS A 585 27.52 53.75 3.27
N VAL A 586 26.73 52.86 3.87
CA VAL A 586 27.09 51.44 4.03
C VAL A 586 26.21 50.60 3.14
N ASP A 587 26.81 49.76 2.32
CA ASP A 587 26.14 48.71 1.57
C ASP A 587 26.48 47.36 2.21
N THR A 588 25.47 46.71 2.76
CA THR A 588 25.57 45.38 3.41
C THR A 588 25.32 44.22 2.45
N THR A 589 25.07 44.50 1.16
CA THR A 589 24.82 43.45 0.16
C THR A 589 25.98 42.43 0.05
N PRO A 590 27.24 42.83 0.12
CA PRO A 590 28.34 41.85 0.12
C PRO A 590 28.27 40.86 1.27
N LEU A 591 27.98 41.33 2.49
CA LEU A 591 27.83 40.46 3.66
C LEU A 591 26.69 39.47 3.49
N LYS A 592 25.55 39.92 2.95
CA LYS A 592 24.38 39.05 2.63
C LYS A 592 24.69 37.98 1.58
N ASN A 593 25.68 38.25 0.73
CA ASN A 593 26.14 37.34 -0.32
C ASN A 593 27.35 36.49 0.11
N GLY A 594 27.65 36.42 1.44
CA GLY A 594 28.71 35.57 1.98
C GLY A 594 30.13 36.18 1.89
N GLN A 595 30.28 37.47 1.59
CA GLN A 595 31.56 38.16 1.73
C GLN A 595 31.80 38.58 3.18
N THR A 596 33.04 38.80 3.58
CA THR A 596 33.42 39.11 4.98
C THR A 596 33.37 40.59 5.32
N THR A 597 33.20 41.48 4.34
CA THR A 597 33.23 42.94 4.56
C THR A 597 32.12 43.67 3.80
N ALA A 598 31.54 44.69 4.42
CA ALA A 598 30.60 45.61 3.78
C ALA A 598 31.36 46.64 2.90
N THR A 599 30.63 47.25 1.97
CA THR A 599 31.19 48.34 1.17
C THR A 599 30.81 49.70 1.78
N TYR A 600 31.84 50.54 1.99
CA TYR A 600 31.69 51.87 2.55
C TYR A 600 32.05 52.94 1.53
N THR A 601 31.14 53.86 1.26
CA THR A 601 31.37 54.97 0.36
C THR A 601 31.21 56.29 1.11
N HIS A 602 32.28 57.08 1.18
CA HIS A 602 32.21 58.44 1.71
C HIS A 602 33.30 59.32 1.07
N PRO A 603 33.10 60.62 1.03
CA PRO A 603 34.04 61.54 0.43
C PRO A 603 35.43 61.44 1.09
N LYS A 604 36.48 61.36 0.27
CA LYS A 604 37.90 61.35 0.69
C LYS A 604 38.70 62.51 0.12
N ASP A 605 38.09 63.38 -0.69
CA ASP A 605 38.70 64.59 -1.20
C ASP A 605 39.16 65.50 -0.04
N PRO A 606 40.32 66.10 -0.13
CA PRO A 606 40.86 67.00 0.90
C PRO A 606 39.95 68.20 1.13
N LEU A 607 39.67 68.53 2.40
CA LEU A 607 39.09 69.82 2.77
C LEU A 607 40.19 70.83 3.03
N LEU A 608 40.00 72.02 2.54
CA LEU A 608 40.90 73.13 2.78
C LEU A 608 40.72 73.69 4.19
N VAL A 609 41.79 73.78 4.95
CA VAL A 609 41.82 74.36 6.31
C VAL A 609 42.88 75.42 6.43
N LEU A 610 42.70 76.39 7.29
CA LEU A 610 43.66 77.40 7.61
C LEU A 610 44.42 76.99 8.88
N PRO A 611 45.65 77.54 9.11
CA PRO A 611 46.37 77.32 10.35
C PRO A 611 45.47 77.71 11.56
N LYS A 612 45.51 76.86 12.61
CA LYS A 612 44.75 77.02 13.84
C LYS A 612 43.22 76.76 13.73
N ASN A 613 42.67 76.34 12.58
CA ASN A 613 41.35 75.85 12.52
C ASN A 613 41.18 74.58 13.40
N ILE A 614 40.10 74.46 14.08
CA ILE A 614 39.68 73.23 14.83
C ILE A 614 38.92 72.36 13.87
N VAL A 615 39.30 71.09 13.79
CA VAL A 615 38.72 70.08 12.93
C VAL A 615 38.09 68.97 13.80
N ASP A 616 36.76 68.85 13.77
CA ASP A 616 36.07 67.82 14.48
C ASP A 616 35.95 66.58 13.60
N TYR A 617 36.40 65.44 14.13
CA TYR A 617 36.30 64.14 13.50
C TYR A 617 35.31 63.26 14.25
N THR A 618 34.44 62.54 13.50
CA THR A 618 33.66 61.44 14.03
C THR A 618 34.34 60.13 13.65
N LEU A 619 34.48 59.23 14.64
CA LEU A 619 34.86 57.83 14.44
C LEU A 619 33.62 57.00 14.62
N ARG A 620 33.28 56.22 13.58
CA ARG A 620 32.15 55.30 13.63
C ARG A 620 32.69 53.89 13.49
N ILE A 621 32.32 53.03 14.44
CA ILE A 621 32.70 51.62 14.43
C ILE A 621 31.46 50.81 14.05
N PHE A 622 31.62 49.93 13.10
CA PHE A 622 30.58 49.01 12.62
C PHE A 622 30.99 47.59 13.00
N ASN A 623 30.01 46.75 13.35
CA ASN A 623 30.19 45.32 13.53
C ASN A 623 29.84 44.61 12.22
N GLU A 624 30.82 43.97 11.58
CA GLU A 624 30.66 43.15 10.38
C GLU A 624 30.65 41.65 10.70
N GLY A 625 30.98 41.28 11.94
CA GLY A 625 31.04 39.91 12.40
C GLY A 625 29.71 39.38 12.96
N ASP A 626 29.67 38.07 13.15
CA ASP A 626 28.47 37.29 13.58
C ASP A 626 28.23 37.30 15.08
N VAL A 627 29.04 38.01 15.85
CA VAL A 627 28.96 38.05 17.32
C VAL A 627 28.79 39.47 17.85
N ASP A 628 27.98 39.61 18.90
CA ASP A 628 27.83 40.86 19.64
C ASP A 628 29.15 41.24 20.34
N ARG A 629 29.48 42.53 20.36
CA ARG A 629 30.71 43.05 21.02
C ARG A 629 30.44 44.30 21.81
N ILE A 630 31.23 44.42 22.87
CA ILE A 630 31.36 45.62 23.67
C ILE A 630 32.65 46.33 23.25
N CYS A 631 32.57 47.62 22.87
CA CYS A 631 33.72 48.46 22.58
C CYS A 631 34.26 49.13 23.84
#